data_e40e45eb11828c7648695d29b3b7dd08
#
_entry.id   e40e45eb11828c7648695d29b3b7dd08
#
_cell.length_a   1.000
_cell.length_b   1.000
_cell.length_c   1.000
_cell.angle_alpha   90.00
_cell.angle_beta   90.00
_cell.angle_gamma   90.00
#
_symmetry.space_group_name_H-M   'P 1'
#
loop_
_entity.id
_entity.type
_entity.pdbx_description
1 polymer ?
#
loop_
_entity_poly.entity_id
_entity_poly.type
_entity_poly.pdbx_seq_one_letter_code
_entity_poly.pdbx_strand_id
1 'polypeptide(L)'
;RENFRALQGTLIHRDEFHDCIKSIENERSTIISGGAGSGKSGCTEAILNYCEKRKIPHIAIKLDQRIPYRNCEIWGQGLGLPNSIAYSLHCVSRNENAVIILDQLDALRWTQTNSSEALAVCMELIRQVENLNYERKKKIIIMFVCRTYDLENDNNIKSLFEKKKASENVWKIVKVGDFKEAVVKDIIGKNYEQLSFKLKRLLRIPSNLYIWKHLDENENCGECLTASHLIDKWFEQICRKSVIMGLQQRTINETKISIVDALERTGRLYVPKQILHVDEAGLDYLISSEIVIIQNNRVGFVHQSILDYFMSQRMMENYFDGQTMENIIGEKCRQTPGRRYQ
;
A
#
# COMPACT_ATOMS: atom_id res chain seq x y z
N ARG A 1 -5.54 -12.41 5.53
CA ARG A 1 -4.68 -12.95 4.46
C ARG A 1 -5.09 -12.42 3.09
N GLU A 2 -6.37 -12.46 2.74
CA GLU A 2 -6.86 -12.03 1.42
C GLU A 2 -6.42 -10.60 1.05
N ASN A 3 -6.35 -9.71 2.03
CA ASN A 3 -5.93 -8.32 1.86
C ASN A 3 -4.43 -8.14 1.55
N PHE A 4 -3.62 -9.19 1.64
CA PHE A 4 -2.16 -9.15 1.46
C PHE A 4 -1.68 -10.03 0.29
N ARG A 5 -2.58 -10.55 -0.54
CA ARG A 5 -2.18 -11.35 -1.72
C ARG A 5 -1.49 -10.49 -2.77
N ALA A 6 -0.49 -11.08 -3.42
CA ALA A 6 0.15 -10.48 -4.58
C ALA A 6 -0.86 -10.29 -5.70
N LEU A 7 -0.76 -9.17 -6.37
CA LEU A 7 -1.46 -8.94 -7.62
C LEU A 7 -1.00 -10.02 -8.63
N GLN A 8 -1.92 -10.66 -9.31
CA GLN A 8 -1.69 -11.80 -10.24
C GLN A 8 -1.46 -13.18 -9.59
N GLY A 9 -1.73 -13.36 -8.30
CA GLY A 9 -1.68 -14.67 -7.66
C GLY A 9 -0.30 -15.31 -7.50
N THR A 10 0.76 -14.72 -8.08
CA THR A 10 2.12 -15.25 -8.02
C THR A 10 3.06 -14.21 -7.41
N LEU A 11 3.70 -14.56 -6.31
CA LEU A 11 4.68 -13.70 -5.66
C LEU A 11 6.00 -13.76 -6.44
N ILE A 12 6.42 -12.63 -7.02
CA ILE A 12 7.71 -12.51 -7.71
C ILE A 12 8.82 -12.48 -6.68
N HIS A 13 9.72 -13.45 -6.74
CA HIS A 13 10.79 -13.61 -5.77
C HIS A 13 11.81 -12.46 -5.85
N ARG A 14 12.28 -11.98 -4.68
CA ARG A 14 13.26 -10.90 -4.58
C ARG A 14 14.07 -11.01 -3.29
N ASP A 15 15.27 -10.43 -3.28
CA ASP A 15 16.22 -10.57 -2.16
C ASP A 15 15.69 -9.97 -0.86
N GLU A 16 14.91 -8.90 -0.95
CA GLU A 16 14.32 -8.22 0.22
C GLU A 16 13.39 -9.13 1.03
N PHE A 17 12.79 -10.15 0.40
CA PHE A 17 12.02 -11.17 1.13
C PHE A 17 12.90 -11.94 2.10
N HIS A 18 14.10 -12.30 1.65
CA HIS A 18 15.07 -12.99 2.48
C HIS A 18 15.55 -12.10 3.65
N ASP A 19 15.75 -10.81 3.40
CA ASP A 19 16.14 -9.87 4.44
C ASP A 19 15.05 -9.67 5.50
N CYS A 20 13.78 -9.67 5.09
CA CYS A 20 12.64 -9.64 6.01
C CYS A 20 12.58 -10.92 6.86
N ILE A 21 12.74 -12.09 6.22
CA ILE A 21 12.75 -13.39 6.92
C ILE A 21 13.92 -13.48 7.90
N LYS A 22 15.12 -13.09 7.49
CA LYS A 22 16.29 -13.02 8.38
C LYS A 22 16.06 -12.12 9.60
N SER A 23 15.23 -11.09 9.47
CA SER A 23 14.89 -10.24 10.60
C SER A 23 14.09 -11.00 11.65
N ILE A 24 13.17 -11.86 11.22
CA ILE A 24 12.39 -12.73 12.13
C ILE A 24 13.31 -13.75 12.81
N GLU A 25 14.20 -14.40 12.05
CA GLU A 25 15.15 -15.40 12.56
C GLU A 25 16.13 -14.79 13.57
N ASN A 26 16.53 -13.54 13.35
CA ASN A 26 17.40 -12.78 14.24
C ASN A 26 16.63 -11.99 15.33
N GLU A 27 15.32 -12.19 15.46
CA GLU A 27 14.46 -11.59 16.48
C GLU A 27 14.51 -10.04 16.49
N ARG A 28 14.61 -9.42 15.29
CA ARG A 28 14.72 -7.97 15.13
C ARG A 28 13.47 -7.35 14.58
N SER A 29 12.93 -6.37 15.31
CA SER A 29 11.87 -5.50 14.79
C SER A 29 12.38 -4.69 13.58
N THR A 30 11.52 -4.52 12.56
CA THR A 30 11.96 -4.09 11.23
C THR A 30 11.04 -3.04 10.65
N ILE A 31 11.62 -2.09 9.92
CA ILE A 31 10.91 -1.14 9.09
C ILE A 31 11.13 -1.54 7.63
N ILE A 32 10.08 -1.88 6.92
CA ILE A 32 10.09 -2.17 5.49
C ILE A 32 9.74 -0.88 4.77
N SER A 33 10.70 -0.25 4.11
CA SER A 33 10.52 1.02 3.43
C SER A 33 10.73 0.90 1.93
N GLY A 34 10.04 1.73 1.14
CA GLY A 34 10.20 1.74 -0.32
C GLY A 34 9.31 2.80 -0.97
N GLY A 35 9.59 3.12 -2.22
CA GLY A 35 8.80 4.04 -3.03
C GLY A 35 7.35 3.59 -3.23
N ALA A 36 6.51 4.46 -3.78
CA ALA A 36 5.19 4.08 -4.25
C ALA A 36 5.34 3.01 -5.35
N GLY A 37 4.50 1.97 -5.29
CA GLY A 37 4.54 0.89 -6.29
C GLY A 37 5.76 -0.05 -6.23
N SER A 38 6.70 0.12 -5.27
CA SER A 38 7.94 -0.68 -5.18
C SER A 38 7.72 -2.15 -4.77
N GLY A 39 6.48 -2.55 -4.42
CA GLY A 39 6.18 -3.94 -4.06
C GLY A 39 6.35 -4.27 -2.58
N LYS A 40 6.26 -3.30 -1.67
CA LYS A 40 6.28 -3.51 -0.20
C LYS A 40 5.27 -4.54 0.29
N SER A 41 4.06 -4.52 -0.28
CA SER A 41 3.01 -5.50 0.06
C SER A 41 3.41 -6.94 -0.30
N GLY A 42 4.25 -7.13 -1.32
CA GLY A 42 4.85 -8.43 -1.63
C GLY A 42 5.78 -8.94 -0.51
N CYS A 43 6.51 -8.03 0.16
CA CYS A 43 7.31 -8.41 1.33
C CYS A 43 6.39 -8.85 2.49
N THR A 44 5.28 -8.16 2.72
CA THR A 44 4.28 -8.55 3.73
C THR A 44 3.74 -9.95 3.44
N GLU A 45 3.36 -10.23 2.19
CA GLU A 45 2.88 -11.56 1.80
C GLU A 45 3.95 -12.64 1.98
N ALA A 46 5.21 -12.37 1.61
CA ALA A 46 6.31 -13.31 1.82
C ALA A 46 6.50 -13.65 3.30
N ILE A 47 6.41 -12.65 4.18
CA ILE A 47 6.49 -12.82 5.64
C ILE A 47 5.33 -13.69 6.14
N LEU A 48 4.10 -13.41 5.70
CA LEU A 48 2.92 -14.19 6.09
C LEU A 48 3.07 -15.65 5.66
N ASN A 49 3.48 -15.89 4.42
CA ASN A 49 3.73 -17.25 3.91
C ASN A 49 4.82 -17.98 4.72
N TYR A 50 5.86 -17.28 5.12
CA TYR A 50 6.92 -17.84 5.98
C TYR A 50 6.37 -18.18 7.37
N CYS A 51 5.65 -17.27 8.01
CA CYS A 51 5.04 -17.48 9.34
C CYS A 51 4.09 -18.66 9.34
N GLU A 52 3.21 -18.79 8.32
CA GLU A 52 2.29 -19.91 8.18
C GLU A 52 3.03 -21.24 8.03
N LYS A 53 4.01 -21.32 7.12
CA LYS A 53 4.82 -22.53 6.90
C LYS A 53 5.57 -22.97 8.17
N ARG A 54 6.02 -22.04 8.98
CA ARG A 54 6.75 -22.28 10.23
C ARG A 54 5.84 -22.34 11.46
N LYS A 55 4.52 -22.13 11.28
CA LYS A 55 3.53 -22.07 12.36
C LYS A 55 3.86 -21.00 13.42
N ILE A 56 4.48 -19.89 12.99
CA ILE A 56 4.77 -18.77 13.86
C ILE A 56 3.49 -17.96 14.07
N PRO A 57 3.03 -17.74 15.32
CA PRO A 57 1.89 -16.87 15.60
C PRO A 57 2.11 -15.46 15.04
N HIS A 58 1.14 -14.96 14.28
CA HIS A 58 1.28 -13.65 13.65
C HIS A 58 -0.05 -12.94 13.48
N ILE A 59 0.01 -11.61 13.43
CA ILE A 59 -1.11 -10.71 13.12
C ILE A 59 -0.62 -9.70 12.10
N ALA A 60 -1.38 -9.52 11.01
CA ALA A 60 -1.11 -8.49 10.01
C ALA A 60 -2.31 -7.57 9.88
N ILE A 61 -2.06 -6.26 9.93
CA ILE A 61 -3.07 -5.21 9.90
C ILE A 61 -2.69 -4.18 8.86
N LYS A 62 -3.63 -3.84 7.98
CA LYS A 62 -3.55 -2.67 7.10
C LYS A 62 -4.10 -1.46 7.84
N LEU A 63 -3.24 -0.50 8.13
CA LEU A 63 -3.57 0.67 8.95
C LEU A 63 -4.54 1.65 8.25
N ASP A 64 -4.59 1.62 6.92
CA ASP A 64 -5.58 2.35 6.13
C ASP A 64 -7.01 1.83 6.30
N GLN A 65 -7.16 0.54 6.63
CA GLN A 65 -8.46 -0.12 6.83
C GLN A 65 -8.86 -0.23 8.30
N ARG A 66 -7.88 -0.38 9.18
CA ARG A 66 -8.04 -0.62 10.62
C ARG A 66 -7.21 0.38 11.41
N ILE A 67 -7.62 1.65 11.34
CA ILE A 67 -6.93 2.77 12.00
C ILE A 67 -6.89 2.54 13.51
N PRO A 68 -5.70 2.65 14.16
CA PRO A 68 -5.59 2.63 15.61
C PRO A 68 -6.37 3.80 16.24
N TYR A 69 -7.04 3.56 17.36
CA TYR A 69 -7.81 4.58 18.06
C TYR A 69 -7.81 4.34 19.56
N ARG A 70 -7.96 5.41 20.34
CA ARG A 70 -7.99 5.43 21.80
C ARG A 70 -6.73 4.86 22.45
N ASN A 71 -6.64 3.53 22.61
CA ASN A 71 -5.49 2.81 23.16
C ASN A 71 -5.37 1.40 22.57
N CYS A 72 -4.28 0.71 22.86
CA CYS A 72 -4.02 -0.62 22.31
C CYS A 72 -5.05 -1.68 22.70
N GLU A 73 -5.64 -1.59 23.89
CA GLU A 73 -6.63 -2.55 24.37
C GLU A 73 -7.95 -2.39 23.61
N ILE A 74 -8.49 -1.17 23.53
CA ILE A 74 -9.74 -0.88 22.82
C ILE A 74 -9.57 -1.16 21.32
N TRP A 75 -8.43 -0.81 20.76
CA TRP A 75 -8.12 -1.15 19.37
C TRP A 75 -8.07 -2.66 19.15
N GLY A 76 -7.42 -3.41 20.04
CA GLY A 76 -7.39 -4.88 19.98
C GLY A 76 -8.79 -5.49 20.07
N GLN A 77 -9.63 -5.02 20.98
CA GLN A 77 -11.03 -5.46 21.09
C GLN A 77 -11.83 -5.14 19.81
N GLY A 78 -11.62 -3.97 19.21
CA GLY A 78 -12.20 -3.60 17.91
C GLY A 78 -11.74 -4.47 16.75
N LEU A 79 -10.62 -5.18 16.89
CA LEU A 79 -10.13 -6.19 15.96
C LEU A 79 -10.63 -7.61 16.28
N GLY A 80 -11.43 -7.77 17.34
CA GLY A 80 -11.95 -9.07 17.79
C GLY A 80 -10.99 -9.85 18.70
N LEU A 81 -9.98 -9.18 19.26
CA LEU A 81 -9.03 -9.78 20.20
C LEU A 81 -9.52 -9.61 21.65
N PRO A 82 -9.15 -10.49 22.58
CA PRO A 82 -9.53 -10.36 23.97
C PRO A 82 -8.84 -9.21 24.71
N ASN A 83 -7.69 -8.74 24.20
CA ASN A 83 -6.87 -7.67 24.76
C ASN A 83 -6.12 -6.94 23.64
N SER A 84 -5.14 -6.10 23.99
CA SER A 84 -4.25 -5.51 22.98
C SER A 84 -3.60 -6.58 22.11
N ILE A 85 -3.14 -6.18 20.93
CA ILE A 85 -2.47 -7.07 19.97
C ILE A 85 -1.25 -7.73 20.62
N ALA A 86 -0.44 -6.96 21.36
CA ALA A 86 0.76 -7.46 22.01
C ALA A 86 0.45 -8.53 23.06
N TYR A 87 -0.48 -8.27 23.96
CA TYR A 87 -0.86 -9.24 25.00
C TYR A 87 -1.58 -10.45 24.45
N SER A 88 -2.48 -10.27 23.48
CA SER A 88 -3.17 -11.39 22.82
C SER A 88 -2.17 -12.32 22.13
N LEU A 89 -1.20 -11.76 21.44
CA LEU A 89 -0.17 -12.52 20.74
C LEU A 89 0.82 -13.18 21.74
N HIS A 90 1.14 -12.50 22.84
CA HIS A 90 1.93 -13.07 23.93
C HIS A 90 1.30 -14.34 24.49
N CYS A 91 0.00 -14.31 24.78
CA CYS A 91 -0.72 -15.47 25.33
C CYS A 91 -0.73 -16.65 24.34
N VAL A 92 -0.96 -16.39 23.06
CA VAL A 92 -1.01 -17.44 22.02
C VAL A 92 0.37 -18.02 21.72
N SER A 93 1.39 -17.16 21.63
CA SER A 93 2.75 -17.58 21.24
C SER A 93 3.54 -18.21 22.38
N ARG A 94 3.09 -18.07 23.62
CA ARG A 94 3.82 -18.55 24.79
C ARG A 94 5.30 -18.12 24.76
N ASN A 95 6.23 -19.06 24.57
CA ASN A 95 7.67 -18.82 24.49
C ASN A 95 8.25 -18.94 23.08
N GLU A 96 7.40 -18.96 22.04
CA GLU A 96 7.83 -18.99 20.64
C GLU A 96 7.90 -17.57 20.08
N ASN A 97 8.61 -17.39 18.97
CA ASN A 97 8.58 -16.11 18.24
C ASN A 97 7.17 -15.79 17.77
N ALA A 98 6.83 -14.51 17.75
CA ALA A 98 5.57 -14.02 17.21
C ALA A 98 5.82 -12.76 16.35
N VAL A 99 4.96 -12.51 15.37
CA VAL A 99 5.15 -11.40 14.43
C VAL A 99 3.90 -10.52 14.35
N ILE A 100 4.09 -9.22 14.50
CA ILE A 100 3.08 -8.18 14.27
C ILE A 100 3.50 -7.43 13.01
N ILE A 101 2.62 -7.35 12.01
CA ILE A 101 2.87 -6.58 10.78
C ILE A 101 1.84 -5.45 10.72
N LEU A 102 2.33 -4.22 10.64
CA LEU A 102 1.52 -3.02 10.48
C LEU A 102 1.86 -2.39 9.12
N ASP A 103 1.01 -2.67 8.13
CA ASP A 103 1.19 -2.21 6.75
C ASP A 103 0.52 -0.85 6.53
N GLN A 104 1.11 -0.04 5.64
CA GLN A 104 0.64 1.30 5.28
C GLN A 104 0.64 2.29 6.45
N LEU A 105 1.74 2.36 7.21
CA LEU A 105 1.90 3.33 8.29
C LEU A 105 1.72 4.78 7.79
N ASP A 106 2.12 5.07 6.56
CA ASP A 106 1.94 6.34 5.89
C ASP A 106 0.46 6.74 5.74
N ALA A 107 -0.48 5.79 5.70
CA ALA A 107 -1.90 6.10 5.62
C ALA A 107 -2.43 6.83 6.86
N LEU A 108 -1.79 6.71 8.02
CA LEU A 108 -2.20 7.42 9.24
C LEU A 108 -2.05 8.94 9.12
N ARG A 109 -1.24 9.45 8.19
CA ARG A 109 -1.09 10.88 7.92
C ARG A 109 -2.29 11.49 7.21
N TRP A 110 -3.04 10.69 6.46
CA TRP A 110 -4.15 11.15 5.62
C TRP A 110 -5.42 11.40 6.43
N THR A 111 -5.52 10.87 7.64
CA THR A 111 -6.66 11.04 8.53
C THR A 111 -6.45 12.29 9.40
N GLN A 112 -6.92 13.45 8.93
CA GLN A 112 -6.68 14.76 9.57
C GLN A 112 -7.08 14.85 11.04
N THR A 113 -8.09 14.11 11.47
CA THR A 113 -8.67 14.23 12.82
C THR A 113 -8.00 13.37 13.88
N ASN A 114 -7.34 12.26 13.52
CA ASN A 114 -6.87 11.25 14.49
C ASN A 114 -5.45 10.75 14.22
N SER A 115 -4.64 11.45 13.41
CA SER A 115 -3.29 10.97 13.08
C SER A 115 -2.37 10.90 14.30
N SER A 116 -2.43 11.89 15.19
CA SER A 116 -1.63 11.92 16.42
C SER A 116 -2.07 10.83 17.40
N GLU A 117 -3.37 10.57 17.53
CA GLU A 117 -3.91 9.50 18.38
C GLU A 117 -3.51 8.12 17.84
N ALA A 118 -3.66 7.88 16.53
CA ALA A 118 -3.29 6.62 15.91
C ALA A 118 -1.79 6.31 16.06
N LEU A 119 -0.93 7.32 15.89
CA LEU A 119 0.51 7.18 16.11
C LEU A 119 0.86 6.96 17.59
N ALA A 120 0.12 7.60 18.52
CA ALA A 120 0.28 7.36 19.96
C ALA A 120 -0.06 5.91 20.32
N VAL A 121 -1.12 5.32 19.73
CA VAL A 121 -1.45 3.90 19.92
C VAL A 121 -0.37 2.99 19.32
N CYS A 122 0.20 3.33 18.16
CA CYS A 122 1.36 2.59 17.62
C CYS A 122 2.57 2.65 18.56
N MET A 123 2.83 3.82 19.17
CA MET A 123 3.91 3.97 20.15
C MET A 123 3.64 3.18 21.42
N GLU A 124 2.39 3.15 21.90
CA GLU A 124 1.97 2.31 23.01
C GLU A 124 2.19 0.83 22.71
N LEU A 125 1.83 0.35 21.50
CA LEU A 125 2.06 -1.02 21.06
C LEU A 125 3.55 -1.38 21.09
N ILE A 126 4.43 -0.50 20.59
CA ILE A 126 5.87 -0.70 20.64
C ILE A 126 6.33 -0.90 22.10
N ARG A 127 5.87 -0.02 23.03
CA ARG A 127 6.24 -0.14 24.44
C ARG A 127 5.72 -1.41 25.09
N GLN A 128 4.49 -1.84 24.77
CA GLN A 128 3.95 -3.11 25.28
C GLN A 128 4.79 -4.29 24.81
N VAL A 129 5.19 -4.32 23.54
CA VAL A 129 6.04 -5.37 23.00
C VAL A 129 7.44 -5.35 23.62
N GLU A 130 8.05 -4.18 23.82
CA GLU A 130 9.34 -4.03 24.49
C GLU A 130 9.29 -4.59 25.91
N ASN A 131 8.26 -4.22 26.69
CA ASN A 131 8.06 -4.70 28.06
C ASN A 131 7.89 -6.21 28.11
N LEU A 132 7.04 -6.78 27.24
CA LEU A 132 6.83 -8.23 27.16
C LEU A 132 8.12 -8.95 26.77
N ASN A 133 8.88 -8.39 25.83
CA ASN A 133 10.13 -8.97 25.35
C ASN A 133 11.24 -9.00 26.39
N TYR A 134 11.16 -8.18 27.44
CA TYR A 134 12.15 -8.21 28.51
C TYR A 134 12.19 -9.58 29.22
N GLU A 135 11.03 -10.19 29.45
CA GLU A 135 10.89 -11.48 30.14
C GLU A 135 10.88 -12.69 29.21
N ARG A 136 10.74 -12.50 27.90
CA ARG A 136 10.58 -13.59 26.93
C ARG A 136 11.94 -14.11 26.43
N LYS A 137 12.06 -15.43 26.34
CA LYS A 137 13.22 -16.10 25.68
C LYS A 137 13.17 -15.88 24.16
N LYS A 138 11.99 -15.97 23.55
CA LYS A 138 11.72 -15.71 22.15
C LYS A 138 10.89 -14.43 22.01
N LYS A 139 11.19 -13.62 21.01
CA LYS A 139 10.69 -12.26 20.94
C LYS A 139 9.37 -12.14 20.13
N ILE A 140 8.56 -11.15 20.49
CA ILE A 140 7.53 -10.62 19.62
C ILE A 140 8.20 -9.57 18.74
N ILE A 141 8.08 -9.73 17.43
CA ILE A 141 8.76 -8.90 16.43
C ILE A 141 7.72 -8.00 15.80
N ILE A 142 7.96 -6.70 15.75
CA ILE A 142 7.09 -5.75 15.05
C ILE A 142 7.72 -5.41 13.70
N MET A 143 6.91 -5.43 12.66
CA MET A 143 7.28 -5.01 11.33
C MET A 143 6.35 -3.88 10.85
N PHE A 144 6.89 -2.69 10.67
CA PHE A 144 6.19 -1.58 10.05
C PHE A 144 6.52 -1.51 8.57
N VAL A 145 5.49 -1.26 7.76
CA VAL A 145 5.64 -1.04 6.33
C VAL A 145 5.19 0.37 6.01
N CYS A 146 6.06 1.17 5.40
CA CYS A 146 5.77 2.56 5.06
C CYS A 146 6.51 3.02 3.80
N ARG A 147 6.15 4.19 3.28
CA ARG A 147 6.89 4.82 2.19
C ARG A 147 8.21 5.40 2.71
N THR A 148 9.28 5.30 1.91
CA THR A 148 10.58 5.90 2.25
C THR A 148 10.45 7.40 2.49
N TYR A 149 9.69 8.11 1.63
CA TYR A 149 9.47 9.53 1.78
C TYR A 149 8.90 9.91 3.16
N ASP A 150 7.91 9.17 3.64
CA ASP A 150 7.26 9.45 4.91
C ASP A 150 8.17 9.11 6.09
N LEU A 151 8.93 8.02 5.99
CA LEU A 151 9.93 7.65 6.98
C LEU A 151 11.04 8.72 7.11
N GLU A 152 11.43 9.34 5.99
CA GLU A 152 12.52 10.33 5.95
C GLU A 152 12.07 11.77 6.21
N ASN A 153 10.79 12.12 6.02
CA ASN A 153 10.31 13.51 6.05
C ASN A 153 9.20 13.78 7.08
N ASP A 154 8.59 12.75 7.67
CA ASP A 154 7.59 12.95 8.72
C ASP A 154 8.19 12.79 10.10
N ASN A 155 8.21 13.89 10.86
CA ASN A 155 8.77 13.89 12.21
C ASN A 155 7.97 13.00 13.19
N ASN A 156 6.66 12.87 13.00
CA ASN A 156 5.83 12.02 13.85
C ASN A 156 6.12 10.53 13.59
N ILE A 157 6.30 10.14 12.31
CA ILE A 157 6.71 8.77 11.96
C ILE A 157 8.14 8.51 12.43
N LYS A 158 9.07 9.46 12.25
CA LYS A 158 10.44 9.33 12.78
C LYS A 158 10.47 9.10 14.28
N SER A 159 9.65 9.85 15.03
CA SER A 159 9.61 9.77 16.50
C SER A 159 9.19 8.39 17.02
N LEU A 160 8.46 7.59 16.24
CA LEU A 160 8.12 6.20 16.59
C LEU A 160 9.38 5.33 16.72
N PHE A 161 10.41 5.63 15.93
CA PHE A 161 11.61 4.81 15.77
C PHE A 161 12.87 5.43 16.38
N GLU A 162 12.75 6.64 16.95
CA GLU A 162 13.87 7.29 17.63
C GLU A 162 14.26 6.53 18.90
N LYS A 163 15.56 6.28 19.04
CA LYS A 163 16.11 5.66 20.24
C LYS A 163 15.84 6.52 21.48
N LYS A 164 15.02 6.04 22.39
CA LYS A 164 15.07 6.50 23.76
C LYS A 164 16.33 5.93 24.42
N LYS A 165 17.02 6.73 25.24
CA LYS A 165 18.31 6.38 25.90
C LYS A 165 18.35 5.03 26.66
N ALA A 166 17.20 4.39 26.87
CA ALA A 166 17.04 3.14 27.62
C ALA A 166 16.58 1.94 26.76
N SER A 167 16.35 2.11 25.44
CA SER A 167 15.85 1.02 24.58
C SER A 167 17.00 0.36 23.81
N GLU A 168 17.17 -0.94 24.02
CA GLU A 168 18.13 -1.78 23.25
C GLU A 168 17.66 -2.08 21.82
N ASN A 169 16.41 -1.74 21.49
CA ASN A 169 15.80 -2.04 20.18
C ASN A 169 16.40 -1.16 19.08
N VAL A 170 17.30 -1.72 18.32
CA VAL A 170 17.77 -1.15 17.06
C VAL A 170 16.84 -1.66 15.95
N TRP A 171 16.01 -0.77 15.39
CA TRP A 171 15.18 -1.08 14.24
C TRP A 171 16.06 -1.43 13.02
N LYS A 172 15.79 -2.58 12.41
CA LYS A 172 16.41 -2.92 11.12
C LYS A 172 15.57 -2.26 10.01
N ILE A 173 16.23 -1.62 9.07
CA ILE A 173 15.55 -1.06 7.88
C ILE A 173 15.82 -1.98 6.70
N VAL A 174 14.75 -2.49 6.07
CA VAL A 174 14.78 -3.20 4.80
C VAL A 174 14.24 -2.25 3.73
N LYS A 175 15.12 -1.81 2.83
CA LYS A 175 14.74 -0.92 1.72
C LYS A 175 14.30 -1.75 0.52
N VAL A 176 13.03 -1.62 0.15
CA VAL A 176 12.42 -2.29 -1.00
C VAL A 176 12.60 -1.39 -2.22
N GLY A 177 13.51 -1.80 -3.10
CA GLY A 177 13.84 -1.07 -4.33
C GLY A 177 13.10 -1.57 -5.57
N ASP A 178 13.60 -1.17 -6.73
CA ASP A 178 13.14 -1.63 -8.02
C ASP A 178 13.56 -3.09 -8.27
N PHE A 179 12.85 -3.80 -9.15
CA PHE A 179 13.30 -5.12 -9.59
C PHE A 179 14.67 -5.07 -10.26
N LYS A 180 15.45 -6.13 -10.06
CA LYS A 180 16.66 -6.35 -10.86
C LYS A 180 16.27 -6.55 -12.32
N GLU A 181 17.13 -6.10 -13.23
CA GLU A 181 16.89 -6.21 -14.67
C GLU A 181 16.62 -7.66 -15.11
N ALA A 182 17.36 -8.60 -14.55
CA ALA A 182 17.18 -10.04 -14.84
C ALA A 182 15.75 -10.52 -14.52
N VAL A 183 15.15 -10.06 -13.43
CA VAL A 183 13.77 -10.39 -13.05
C VAL A 183 12.78 -9.84 -14.07
N VAL A 184 12.96 -8.59 -14.49
CA VAL A 184 12.08 -7.97 -15.50
C VAL A 184 12.21 -8.68 -16.85
N LYS A 185 13.43 -9.02 -17.25
CA LYS A 185 13.73 -9.76 -18.48
C LYS A 185 13.07 -11.15 -18.49
N ASP A 186 13.14 -11.86 -17.37
CA ASP A 186 12.49 -13.17 -17.21
C ASP A 186 10.96 -13.07 -17.34
N ILE A 187 10.36 -12.04 -16.73
CA ILE A 187 8.91 -11.83 -16.77
C ILE A 187 8.41 -11.41 -18.16
N ILE A 188 9.13 -10.53 -18.86
CA ILE A 188 8.75 -10.01 -20.18
C ILE A 188 9.11 -11.02 -21.30
N GLY A 189 10.16 -11.80 -21.08
CA GLY A 189 10.62 -12.80 -22.04
C GLY A 189 11.23 -12.19 -23.31
N LYS A 190 10.93 -12.79 -24.46
CA LYS A 190 11.57 -12.46 -25.77
C LYS A 190 11.41 -11.00 -26.19
N ASN A 191 10.33 -10.36 -25.81
CA ASN A 191 10.03 -8.96 -26.17
C ASN A 191 10.91 -7.96 -25.42
N TYR A 192 11.61 -8.38 -24.35
CA TYR A 192 12.42 -7.47 -23.52
C TYR A 192 13.51 -6.74 -24.33
N GLU A 193 14.20 -7.43 -25.23
CA GLU A 193 15.32 -6.84 -25.99
C GLU A 193 14.87 -5.73 -26.96
N GLN A 194 13.61 -5.76 -27.40
CA GLN A 194 13.04 -4.77 -28.31
C GLN A 194 12.63 -3.47 -27.59
N LEU A 195 12.57 -3.48 -26.24
CA LEU A 195 12.16 -2.33 -25.47
C LEU A 195 13.26 -1.26 -25.42
N SER A 196 12.84 0.01 -25.45
CA SER A 196 13.76 1.14 -25.24
C SER A 196 14.40 1.11 -23.86
N PHE A 197 15.60 1.68 -23.71
CA PHE A 197 16.30 1.78 -22.43
C PHE A 197 15.43 2.44 -21.36
N LYS A 198 14.71 3.52 -21.73
CA LYS A 198 13.82 4.23 -20.79
C LYS A 198 12.69 3.33 -20.30
N LEU A 199 12.09 2.57 -21.19
CA LEU A 199 11.01 1.65 -20.85
C LEU A 199 11.50 0.47 -19.99
N LYS A 200 12.65 -0.12 -20.33
CA LYS A 200 13.30 -1.15 -19.50
C LYS A 200 13.49 -0.66 -18.05
N ARG A 201 13.94 0.59 -17.88
CA ARG A 201 14.11 1.21 -16.57
C ARG A 201 12.78 1.45 -15.87
N LEU A 202 11.76 1.93 -16.59
CA LEU A 202 10.42 2.18 -16.06
C LEU A 202 9.76 0.90 -15.53
N LEU A 203 9.93 -0.21 -16.26
CA LEU A 203 9.34 -1.52 -15.91
C LEU A 203 10.04 -2.23 -14.75
N ARG A 204 11.15 -1.70 -14.24
CA ARG A 204 11.76 -2.19 -13.00
C ARG A 204 10.91 -1.86 -11.76
N ILE A 205 10.02 -0.87 -11.87
CA ILE A 205 9.06 -0.57 -10.80
C ILE A 205 7.91 -1.58 -10.87
N PRO A 206 7.67 -2.37 -9.80
CA PRO A 206 6.67 -3.44 -9.82
C PRO A 206 5.26 -3.05 -10.28
N SER A 207 4.77 -1.86 -9.86
CA SER A 207 3.46 -1.36 -10.30
C SER A 207 3.41 -1.09 -11.81
N ASN A 208 4.49 -0.58 -12.40
CA ASN A 208 4.55 -0.32 -13.83
C ASN A 208 4.63 -1.62 -14.64
N LEU A 209 5.37 -2.60 -14.13
CA LEU A 209 5.43 -3.93 -14.73
C LEU A 209 4.07 -4.63 -14.68
N TYR A 210 3.31 -4.43 -13.60
CA TYR A 210 1.94 -4.91 -13.48
C TYR A 210 1.05 -4.30 -14.58
N ILE A 211 1.06 -2.98 -14.73
CA ILE A 211 0.29 -2.27 -15.77
C ILE A 211 0.69 -2.77 -17.16
N TRP A 212 2.00 -2.85 -17.43
CA TRP A 212 2.53 -3.36 -18.69
C TRP A 212 1.97 -4.73 -19.07
N LYS A 213 1.85 -5.63 -18.12
CA LYS A 213 1.30 -6.98 -18.35
C LYS A 213 -0.18 -7.00 -18.72
N HIS A 214 -0.91 -5.93 -18.44
CA HIS A 214 -2.32 -5.79 -18.80
C HIS A 214 -2.53 -5.10 -20.15
N LEU A 215 -1.47 -4.56 -20.75
CA LEU A 215 -1.52 -4.00 -22.09
C LEU A 215 -1.48 -5.14 -23.14
N ASP A 216 -2.29 -4.97 -24.19
CA ASP A 216 -2.29 -5.91 -25.32
C ASP A 216 -0.94 -5.87 -26.04
N GLU A 217 -0.49 -7.02 -26.56
CA GLU A 217 0.80 -7.15 -27.25
C GLU A 217 0.94 -6.21 -28.47
N ASN A 218 -0.19 -5.84 -29.08
CA ASN A 218 -0.25 -4.95 -30.23
C ASN A 218 -0.21 -3.45 -29.88
N GLU A 219 -0.27 -3.11 -28.58
CA GLU A 219 -0.13 -1.73 -28.16
C GLU A 219 1.32 -1.26 -28.38
N ASN A 220 1.49 -0.20 -29.18
CA ASN A 220 2.82 0.36 -29.43
C ASN A 220 3.34 1.09 -28.18
N CYS A 221 3.83 0.31 -27.22
CA CYS A 221 4.35 0.81 -25.95
C CYS A 221 5.78 1.37 -26.05
N GLY A 222 6.40 1.33 -27.24
CA GLY A 222 7.75 1.88 -27.46
C GLY A 222 7.87 3.36 -27.11
N GLU A 223 6.77 4.10 -27.15
CA GLU A 223 6.67 5.51 -26.80
C GLU A 223 6.38 5.81 -25.34
N CYS A 224 6.09 4.78 -24.51
CA CYS A 224 5.84 5.00 -23.08
C CYS A 224 7.12 5.40 -22.36
N LEU A 225 7.20 6.67 -21.99
CA LEU A 225 8.37 7.25 -21.31
C LEU A 225 8.16 7.45 -19.81
N THR A 226 6.91 7.37 -19.34
CA THR A 226 6.53 7.64 -17.93
C THR A 226 5.48 6.64 -17.45
N ALA A 227 5.33 6.53 -16.12
CA ALA A 227 4.26 5.74 -15.51
C ALA A 227 2.88 6.25 -15.91
N SER A 228 2.73 7.56 -16.04
CA SER A 228 1.49 8.22 -16.50
C SER A 228 1.07 7.71 -17.88
N HIS A 229 1.99 7.66 -18.84
CA HIS A 229 1.69 7.14 -20.19
C HIS A 229 1.26 5.66 -20.16
N LEU A 230 1.82 4.85 -19.25
CA LEU A 230 1.39 3.45 -19.11
C LEU A 230 -0.05 3.36 -18.57
N ILE A 231 -0.38 4.18 -17.58
CA ILE A 231 -1.72 4.22 -16.97
C ILE A 231 -2.73 4.72 -18.01
N ASP A 232 -2.40 5.77 -18.77
CA ASP A 232 -3.25 6.29 -19.83
C ASP A 232 -3.57 5.23 -20.88
N LYS A 233 -2.55 4.60 -21.44
CA LYS A 233 -2.73 3.56 -22.44
C LYS A 233 -3.55 2.39 -21.92
N TRP A 234 -3.31 1.97 -20.70
CA TRP A 234 -4.10 0.91 -20.09
C TRP A 234 -5.57 1.32 -19.90
N PHE A 235 -5.81 2.53 -19.42
CA PHE A 235 -7.18 3.02 -19.26
C PHE A 235 -7.89 3.24 -20.59
N GLU A 236 -7.20 3.75 -21.61
CA GLU A 236 -7.72 3.85 -22.98
C GLU A 236 -8.08 2.48 -23.55
N GLN A 237 -7.23 1.46 -23.33
CA GLN A 237 -7.53 0.08 -23.71
C GLN A 237 -8.79 -0.44 -23.02
N ILE A 238 -8.94 -0.19 -21.71
CA ILE A 238 -10.13 -0.54 -20.92
C ILE A 238 -11.37 0.12 -21.55
N CYS A 239 -11.30 1.42 -21.85
CA CYS A 239 -12.39 2.16 -22.47
C CYS A 239 -12.76 1.63 -23.87
N ARG A 240 -11.77 1.26 -24.69
CA ARG A 240 -12.04 0.66 -26.01
C ARG A 240 -12.70 -0.72 -25.89
N LYS A 241 -12.19 -1.56 -25.00
CA LYS A 241 -12.76 -2.90 -24.77
C LYS A 241 -14.17 -2.85 -24.18
N SER A 242 -14.50 -1.81 -23.39
CA SER A 242 -15.85 -1.64 -22.83
C SER A 242 -16.91 -1.49 -23.93
N VAL A 243 -16.58 -0.78 -25.01
CA VAL A 243 -17.49 -0.62 -26.16
C VAL A 243 -17.80 -1.94 -26.84
N ILE A 244 -16.82 -2.83 -26.97
CA ILE A 244 -17.00 -4.18 -27.52
C ILE A 244 -17.97 -5.00 -26.64
N MET A 245 -17.94 -4.75 -25.33
CA MET A 245 -18.85 -5.37 -24.37
C MET A 245 -20.23 -4.69 -24.27
N GLY A 246 -20.50 -3.68 -25.10
CA GLY A 246 -21.77 -2.95 -25.12
C GLY A 246 -21.91 -1.85 -24.06
N LEU A 247 -20.82 -1.49 -23.35
CA LEU A 247 -20.80 -0.41 -22.39
C LEU A 247 -20.35 0.89 -23.06
N GLN A 248 -20.94 2.02 -22.65
CA GLN A 248 -20.50 3.33 -23.13
C GLN A 248 -19.20 3.75 -22.44
N GLN A 249 -18.25 4.29 -23.18
CA GLN A 249 -17.02 4.87 -22.60
C GLN A 249 -17.32 5.95 -21.57
N ARG A 250 -18.40 6.70 -21.78
CA ARG A 250 -18.85 7.72 -20.84
C ARG A 250 -19.16 7.12 -19.46
N THR A 251 -19.87 6.00 -19.40
CA THR A 251 -20.19 5.28 -18.16
C THR A 251 -18.92 4.87 -17.42
N ILE A 252 -17.91 4.37 -18.14
CA ILE A 252 -16.63 3.98 -17.55
C ILE A 252 -15.90 5.20 -16.96
N ASN A 253 -15.87 6.32 -17.70
CA ASN A 253 -15.24 7.55 -17.22
C ASN A 253 -15.97 8.15 -16.01
N GLU A 254 -17.30 8.22 -16.03
CA GLU A 254 -18.11 8.71 -14.91
C GLU A 254 -17.92 7.85 -13.67
N THR A 255 -17.85 6.52 -13.83
CA THR A 255 -17.56 5.59 -12.74
C THR A 255 -16.19 5.84 -12.15
N LYS A 256 -15.13 5.97 -12.98
CA LYS A 256 -13.78 6.32 -12.54
C LYS A 256 -13.77 7.63 -11.73
N ILE A 257 -14.39 8.69 -12.28
CA ILE A 257 -14.45 10.01 -11.62
C ILE A 257 -15.14 9.91 -10.27
N SER A 258 -16.30 9.23 -10.19
CA SER A 258 -17.04 9.05 -8.93
C SER A 258 -16.21 8.33 -7.87
N ILE A 259 -15.43 7.32 -8.26
CA ILE A 259 -14.52 6.63 -7.34
C ILE A 259 -13.42 7.58 -6.86
N VAL A 260 -12.77 8.31 -7.77
CA VAL A 260 -11.70 9.28 -7.43
C VAL A 260 -12.23 10.35 -6.47
N ASP A 261 -13.37 10.98 -6.80
CA ASP A 261 -13.98 12.04 -5.98
C ASP A 261 -14.37 11.53 -4.58
N ALA A 262 -14.87 10.29 -4.47
CA ALA A 262 -15.21 9.69 -3.19
C ALA A 262 -13.95 9.39 -2.32
N LEU A 263 -12.89 8.88 -2.94
CA LEU A 263 -11.61 8.61 -2.28
C LEU A 263 -10.94 9.92 -1.83
N GLU A 264 -10.95 10.95 -2.68
CA GLU A 264 -10.42 12.28 -2.35
C GLU A 264 -11.19 12.91 -1.20
N ARG A 265 -12.52 12.97 -1.28
CA ARG A 265 -13.37 13.55 -0.24
C ARG A 265 -13.20 12.90 1.12
N THR A 266 -12.97 11.59 1.15
CA THR A 266 -12.81 10.84 2.40
C THR A 266 -11.36 10.79 2.88
N GLY A 267 -10.39 11.15 2.05
CA GLY A 267 -8.96 10.99 2.32
C GLY A 267 -8.55 9.53 2.59
N ARG A 268 -9.23 8.57 1.95
CA ARG A 268 -9.02 7.13 2.17
C ARG A 268 -8.64 6.45 0.86
N LEU A 269 -7.92 5.32 0.96
CA LEU A 269 -7.59 4.49 -0.19
C LEU A 269 -8.74 3.55 -0.62
N TYR A 270 -9.72 3.35 0.26
CA TYR A 270 -10.90 2.52 0.02
C TYR A 270 -12.13 3.16 0.63
N VAL A 271 -13.21 3.20 -0.13
CA VAL A 271 -14.51 3.72 0.30
C VAL A 271 -15.59 2.63 0.28
N PRO A 272 -16.58 2.65 1.18
CA PRO A 272 -17.72 1.73 1.12
C PRO A 272 -18.43 1.82 -0.24
N LYS A 273 -18.78 0.66 -0.85
CA LYS A 273 -19.51 0.63 -2.14
C LYS A 273 -20.79 1.47 -2.07
N GLN A 274 -21.46 1.51 -0.94
CA GLN A 274 -22.75 2.20 -0.74
C GLN A 274 -22.70 3.73 -0.92
N ILE A 275 -21.52 4.35 -0.74
CA ILE A 275 -21.39 5.81 -0.91
C ILE A 275 -21.03 6.21 -2.35
N LEU A 276 -20.80 5.23 -3.22
CA LEU A 276 -20.53 5.46 -4.63
C LEU A 276 -21.87 5.53 -5.37
N HIS A 277 -22.08 6.64 -6.06
CA HIS A 277 -23.23 6.81 -6.99
C HIS A 277 -22.75 6.52 -8.40
N VAL A 278 -22.62 5.22 -8.73
CA VAL A 278 -22.07 4.74 -9.99
C VAL A 278 -23.01 3.73 -10.64
N ASP A 279 -22.90 3.61 -11.94
CA ASP A 279 -23.51 2.50 -12.68
C ASP A 279 -22.84 1.19 -12.27
N GLU A 280 -23.63 0.18 -11.89
CA GLU A 280 -23.10 -1.11 -11.43
C GLU A 280 -22.35 -1.86 -12.52
N ALA A 281 -22.84 -1.81 -13.76
CA ALA A 281 -22.15 -2.47 -14.87
C ALA A 281 -20.80 -1.82 -15.16
N GLY A 282 -20.71 -0.49 -15.06
CA GLY A 282 -19.44 0.24 -15.16
C GLY A 282 -18.46 -0.13 -14.05
N LEU A 283 -18.94 -0.25 -12.81
CA LEU A 283 -18.11 -0.66 -11.68
C LEU A 283 -17.62 -2.10 -11.83
N ASP A 284 -18.51 -3.04 -12.14
CA ASP A 284 -18.17 -4.45 -12.32
C ASP A 284 -17.19 -4.65 -13.48
N TYR A 285 -17.31 -3.84 -14.54
CA TYR A 285 -16.37 -3.85 -15.65
C TYR A 285 -14.97 -3.35 -15.23
N LEU A 286 -14.86 -2.25 -14.46
CA LEU A 286 -13.59 -1.76 -13.95
C LEU A 286 -12.93 -2.77 -13.00
N ILE A 287 -13.73 -3.52 -12.23
CA ILE A 287 -13.22 -4.60 -11.38
C ILE A 287 -12.71 -5.76 -12.22
N SER A 288 -13.48 -6.19 -13.23
CA SER A 288 -13.06 -7.29 -14.13
C SER A 288 -11.82 -6.93 -14.96
N SER A 289 -11.61 -5.62 -15.19
CA SER A 289 -10.39 -5.10 -15.86
C SER A 289 -9.21 -4.95 -14.90
N GLU A 290 -9.35 -5.37 -13.65
CA GLU A 290 -8.31 -5.37 -12.61
C GLU A 290 -7.70 -3.99 -12.30
N ILE A 291 -8.33 -2.88 -12.68
CA ILE A 291 -7.91 -1.52 -12.33
C ILE A 291 -8.53 -1.06 -11.00
N VAL A 292 -9.72 -1.58 -10.68
CA VAL A 292 -10.43 -1.37 -9.42
C VAL A 292 -10.55 -2.68 -8.68
N ILE A 293 -10.49 -2.64 -7.36
CA ILE A 293 -10.68 -3.83 -6.51
C ILE A 293 -11.75 -3.56 -5.45
N ILE A 294 -12.42 -4.65 -5.05
CA ILE A 294 -13.30 -4.65 -3.87
C ILE A 294 -12.66 -5.49 -2.77
N GLN A 295 -12.50 -4.89 -1.59
CA GLN A 295 -12.04 -5.58 -0.39
C GLN A 295 -12.97 -5.24 0.78
N ASN A 296 -13.57 -6.26 1.43
CA ASN A 296 -14.48 -6.07 2.55
C ASN A 296 -15.62 -5.06 2.25
N ASN A 297 -16.24 -5.16 1.08
CA ASN A 297 -17.29 -4.28 0.59
C ASN A 297 -16.83 -2.80 0.43
N ARG A 298 -15.53 -2.58 0.26
CA ARG A 298 -14.93 -1.28 -0.02
C ARG A 298 -14.25 -1.30 -1.38
N VAL A 299 -14.40 -0.21 -2.10
CA VAL A 299 -13.89 -0.02 -3.46
C VAL A 299 -12.66 0.88 -3.41
N GLY A 300 -11.64 0.53 -4.17
CA GLY A 300 -10.43 1.32 -4.35
C GLY A 300 -9.68 0.92 -5.63
N PHE A 301 -8.67 1.67 -6.01
CA PHE A 301 -7.79 1.29 -7.11
C PHE A 301 -6.82 0.18 -6.67
N VAL A 302 -6.45 -0.69 -7.63
CA VAL A 302 -5.53 -1.82 -7.39
C VAL A 302 -4.17 -1.36 -6.88
N HIS A 303 -3.71 -0.20 -7.34
CA HIS A 303 -2.49 0.45 -6.90
C HIS A 303 -2.74 1.90 -6.53
N GLN A 304 -2.12 2.35 -5.44
CA GLN A 304 -2.21 3.74 -5.03
C GLN A 304 -1.62 4.70 -6.08
N SER A 305 -0.59 4.31 -6.82
CA SER A 305 -0.04 5.13 -7.91
C SER A 305 -1.04 5.41 -9.03
N ILE A 306 -2.03 4.53 -9.24
CA ILE A 306 -3.12 4.75 -10.21
C ILE A 306 -4.09 5.78 -9.65
N LEU A 307 -4.43 5.69 -8.36
CA LEU A 307 -5.24 6.70 -7.68
C LEU A 307 -4.55 8.07 -7.73
N ASP A 308 -3.27 8.13 -7.32
CA ASP A 308 -2.48 9.37 -7.30
C ASP A 308 -2.46 10.02 -8.70
N TYR A 309 -2.35 9.21 -9.76
CA TYR A 309 -2.40 9.67 -11.13
C TYR A 309 -3.77 10.26 -11.52
N PHE A 310 -4.87 9.55 -11.27
CA PHE A 310 -6.21 10.06 -11.59
C PHE A 310 -6.60 11.26 -10.74
N MET A 311 -6.16 11.33 -9.48
CA MET A 311 -6.34 12.52 -8.66
C MET A 311 -5.57 13.73 -9.25
N SER A 312 -4.35 13.52 -9.71
CA SER A 312 -3.57 14.58 -10.36
C SER A 312 -4.25 15.06 -11.65
N GLN A 313 -4.78 14.15 -12.48
CA GLN A 313 -5.56 14.53 -13.66
C GLN A 313 -6.80 15.34 -13.26
N ARG A 314 -7.54 14.91 -12.24
CA ARG A 314 -8.72 15.61 -11.75
C ARG A 314 -8.41 17.02 -11.25
N MET A 315 -7.29 17.19 -10.55
CA MET A 315 -6.79 18.50 -10.11
C MET A 315 -6.47 19.40 -11.30
N MET A 316 -5.83 18.86 -12.34
CA MET A 316 -5.53 19.61 -13.58
C MET A 316 -6.80 20.01 -14.32
N GLU A 317 -7.79 19.12 -14.46
CA GLU A 317 -9.09 19.44 -15.04
C GLU A 317 -9.75 20.61 -14.29
N ASN A 318 -9.83 20.53 -12.95
CA ASN A 318 -10.39 21.58 -12.12
C ASN A 318 -9.65 22.93 -12.28
N TYR A 319 -8.33 22.90 -12.45
CA TYR A 319 -7.53 24.10 -12.71
C TYR A 319 -7.87 24.72 -14.07
N PHE A 320 -7.97 23.91 -15.12
CA PHE A 320 -8.36 24.41 -16.46
C PHE A 320 -9.82 24.87 -16.52
N ASP A 321 -10.70 24.33 -15.68
CA ASP A 321 -12.07 24.80 -15.48
C ASP A 321 -12.16 26.11 -14.67
N GLY A 322 -11.00 26.71 -14.33
CA GLY A 322 -10.91 28.03 -13.70
C GLY A 322 -10.92 28.02 -12.17
N GLN A 323 -10.79 26.87 -11.53
CA GLN A 323 -10.62 26.83 -10.08
C GLN A 323 -9.21 27.34 -9.69
N THR A 324 -9.11 28.04 -8.57
CA THR A 324 -7.81 28.48 -8.04
C THR A 324 -7.05 27.30 -7.42
N MET A 325 -5.72 27.39 -7.43
CA MET A 325 -4.87 26.37 -6.74
C MET A 325 -5.22 26.23 -5.27
N GLU A 326 -5.64 27.32 -4.60
CA GLU A 326 -6.09 27.26 -3.19
C GLU A 326 -7.36 26.44 -3.04
N ASN A 327 -8.29 26.50 -3.98
CA ASN A 327 -9.52 25.69 -3.96
C ASN A 327 -9.21 24.22 -4.24
N ILE A 328 -8.26 23.94 -5.14
CA ILE A 328 -7.91 22.56 -5.56
C ILE A 328 -7.10 21.84 -4.47
N ILE A 329 -6.03 22.44 -3.96
CA ILE A 329 -5.13 21.81 -2.98
C ILE A 329 -5.39 22.24 -1.53
N GLY A 330 -6.28 23.20 -1.32
CA GLY A 330 -6.62 23.79 -0.03
C GLY A 330 -5.62 24.87 0.41
N GLU A 331 -6.02 25.65 1.45
CA GLU A 331 -5.15 26.65 2.06
C GLU A 331 -3.83 26.03 2.54
N LYS A 332 -2.71 26.73 2.38
CA LYS A 332 -1.37 26.23 2.70
C LYS A 332 -1.24 25.64 4.12
N CYS A 333 -1.96 26.20 5.08
CA CYS A 333 -1.99 25.71 6.46
C CYS A 333 -2.86 24.45 6.67
N ARG A 334 -3.79 24.16 5.73
CA ARG A 334 -4.72 23.02 5.80
C ARG A 334 -4.36 21.90 4.82
N GLN A 335 -3.31 22.09 4.02
CA GLN A 335 -2.86 21.08 3.07
C GLN A 335 -2.37 19.84 3.78
N THR A 336 -2.95 18.69 3.45
CA THR A 336 -2.39 17.41 3.91
C THR A 336 -1.04 17.16 3.25
N PRO A 337 -0.14 16.46 3.92
CA PRO A 337 1.13 16.07 3.29
C PRO A 337 0.94 15.32 1.97
N GLY A 338 -0.13 14.52 1.84
CA GLY A 338 -0.47 13.83 0.59
C GLY A 338 -0.78 14.77 -0.56
N ARG A 339 -1.63 15.80 -0.35
CA ARG A 339 -1.94 16.80 -1.38
C ARG A 339 -0.73 17.63 -1.82
N ARG A 340 0.23 17.88 -0.92
CA ARG A 340 1.49 18.55 -1.30
C ARG A 340 2.39 17.66 -2.15
N TYR A 341 2.26 16.36 -2.04
CA TYR A 341 3.04 15.39 -2.80
C TYR A 341 2.44 15.14 -4.20
N GLN A 342 1.12 15.17 -4.34
CA GLN A 342 0.42 15.09 -5.61
C GLN A 342 0.54 16.38 -6.43
#